data_57bfc1f11b55dd3db3dc119694cb9b3a
#
_entry.id   57bfc1f11b55dd3db3dc119694cb9b3a
#
_cell.length_a   1.000
_cell.length_b   1.000
_cell.length_c   1.000
_cell.angle_alpha   90.00
_cell.angle_beta   90.00
_cell.angle_gamma   90.00
#
_symmetry.space_group_name_H-M   'P 1'
#
loop_
_entity.id
_entity.type
_entity.pdbx_description
1 polymer ?
#
loop_
_entity_poly.entity_id
_entity_poly.type
_entity_poly.pdbx_seq_one_letter_code
_entity_poly.pdbx_strand_id
1 'polypeptide(L)'
;EVGHNFFPMIINSDERQWTWMDEGLNSFCEYLTEELWDNKFPVSKGPAYKIVDYMKLPKDQLEPIMTNSENIILFGPNAYSKPTTGLNILRETIMGRETFDYAFKEYARRWAFKHPTPADFFRTMEDASAEDLDWFWRGWFYSTDACDISLDTVKWSVLNTEAAAAPKATSTTRKVPVAKPILNNFDDISKIRNRSDKKITFATDADKSLQDFY
;
A
#
# COMPACT_ATOMS: atom_id res chain seq x y z
N GLU A 1 -8.77 -1.25 18.03
CA GLU A 1 -9.10 -2.11 19.21
C GLU A 1 -10.07 -3.25 18.86
N VAL A 2 -11.21 -3.00 18.21
CA VAL A 2 -12.17 -4.08 17.87
C VAL A 2 -11.57 -5.10 16.89
N GLY A 3 -10.78 -4.62 15.93
CA GLY A 3 -10.12 -5.47 14.92
C GLY A 3 -9.12 -6.45 15.51
N HIS A 4 -8.53 -6.16 16.67
CA HIS A 4 -7.61 -7.06 17.36
C HIS A 4 -8.27 -8.37 17.84
N ASN A 5 -9.59 -8.46 17.84
CA ASN A 5 -10.27 -9.75 18.01
C ASN A 5 -9.92 -10.75 16.89
N PHE A 6 -9.54 -10.26 15.69
CA PHE A 6 -9.08 -11.09 14.59
C PHE A 6 -7.55 -11.21 14.57
N PHE A 7 -6.84 -10.07 14.60
CA PHE A 7 -5.40 -9.96 14.58
C PHE A 7 -4.93 -9.22 15.86
N PRO A 8 -4.32 -9.86 16.87
CA PRO A 8 -3.81 -11.22 16.83
C PRO A 8 -4.66 -12.27 17.58
N MET A 9 -5.92 -12.00 17.99
CA MET A 9 -6.63 -12.92 18.89
C MET A 9 -7.06 -14.22 18.21
N ILE A 10 -7.77 -14.16 17.09
CA ILE A 10 -8.19 -15.37 16.37
C ILE A 10 -7.04 -15.92 15.51
N ILE A 11 -6.27 -15.05 14.84
CA ILE A 11 -5.09 -15.42 14.06
C ILE A 11 -3.90 -14.96 14.87
N ASN A 12 -3.42 -15.85 15.73
CA ASN A 12 -2.55 -15.52 16.85
C ASN A 12 -1.06 -15.57 16.46
N SER A 13 -0.59 -14.55 15.75
CA SER A 13 0.84 -14.37 15.48
C SER A 13 1.62 -13.96 16.73
N ASP A 14 2.94 -14.20 16.74
CA ASP A 14 3.83 -13.75 17.81
C ASP A 14 4.16 -12.25 17.62
N GLU A 15 3.37 -11.39 18.27
CA GLU A 15 3.51 -9.93 18.22
C GLU A 15 4.82 -9.42 18.81
N ARG A 16 5.44 -10.18 19.72
CA ARG A 16 6.73 -9.82 20.30
C ARG A 16 7.89 -10.02 19.33
N GLN A 17 7.73 -10.90 18.36
CA GLN A 17 8.70 -11.05 17.28
C GLN A 17 8.33 -10.21 16.06
N TRP A 18 7.05 -10.18 15.68
CA TRP A 18 6.57 -9.56 14.43
C TRP A 18 5.34 -8.70 14.68
N THR A 19 5.55 -7.55 15.31
CA THR A 19 4.47 -6.60 15.67
C THR A 19 3.59 -6.23 14.47
N TRP A 20 4.13 -6.16 13.27
CA TRP A 20 3.37 -5.83 12.07
C TRP A 20 2.26 -6.82 11.72
N MET A 21 2.36 -8.08 12.16
CA MET A 21 1.32 -9.10 11.94
C MET A 21 0.11 -8.88 12.85
N ASP A 22 0.29 -8.19 13.94
CA ASP A 22 -0.75 -7.67 14.81
C ASP A 22 -1.20 -6.30 14.29
N GLU A 23 -0.42 -5.29 14.51
CA GLU A 23 -0.76 -3.88 14.29
C GLU A 23 -0.93 -3.53 12.81
N GLY A 24 -0.11 -4.07 11.95
CA GLY A 24 -0.16 -3.78 10.52
C GLY A 24 -1.36 -4.42 9.82
N LEU A 25 -1.67 -5.68 10.12
CA LEU A 25 -2.85 -6.36 9.55
C LEU A 25 -4.14 -5.73 10.09
N ASN A 26 -4.18 -5.41 11.37
CA ASN A 26 -5.32 -4.73 11.99
C ASN A 26 -5.53 -3.34 11.40
N SER A 27 -4.46 -2.52 11.27
CA SER A 27 -4.54 -1.18 10.67
C SER A 27 -4.96 -1.20 9.21
N PHE A 28 -4.61 -2.26 8.47
CA PHE A 28 -5.09 -2.43 7.11
C PHE A 28 -6.61 -2.68 7.06
N CYS A 29 -7.13 -3.52 7.96
CA CYS A 29 -8.57 -3.74 8.08
C CYS A 29 -9.32 -2.48 8.56
N GLU A 30 -8.73 -1.73 9.51
CA GLU A 30 -9.21 -0.42 9.95
C GLU A 30 -9.37 0.53 8.76
N TYR A 31 -8.30 0.70 7.97
CA TYR A 31 -8.31 1.53 6.78
C TYR A 31 -9.41 1.17 5.78
N LEU A 32 -9.60 -0.13 5.50
CA LEU A 32 -10.69 -0.57 4.62
C LEU A 32 -12.06 -0.25 5.21
N THR A 33 -12.21 -0.36 6.52
CA THR A 33 -13.46 -0.05 7.24
C THR A 33 -13.76 1.45 7.18
N GLU A 34 -12.76 2.31 7.40
CA GLU A 34 -12.88 3.76 7.29
C GLU A 34 -13.31 4.19 5.88
N GLU A 35 -12.74 3.57 4.85
CA GLU A 35 -13.11 3.85 3.45
C GLU A 35 -14.53 3.40 3.08
N LEU A 36 -15.05 2.36 3.73
CA LEU A 36 -16.43 1.89 3.54
C LEU A 36 -17.43 2.65 4.42
N TRP A 37 -16.95 3.32 5.46
CA TRP A 37 -17.80 4.16 6.30
C TRP A 37 -18.28 5.39 5.52
N ASP A 38 -17.34 6.18 5.03
CA ASP A 38 -17.59 7.35 4.21
C ASP A 38 -16.43 7.58 3.23
N ASN A 39 -16.75 7.83 1.96
CA ASN A 39 -15.72 8.09 0.95
C ASN A 39 -14.86 9.35 1.22
N LYS A 40 -15.28 10.23 2.11
CA LYS A 40 -14.55 11.42 2.54
C LYS A 40 -13.81 11.23 3.86
N PHE A 41 -13.91 10.04 4.48
CA PHE A 41 -13.27 9.77 5.76
C PHE A 41 -11.79 10.17 5.74
N PRO A 42 -11.29 10.91 6.73
CA PRO A 42 -9.92 11.40 6.75
C PRO A 42 -8.95 10.31 7.24
N VAL A 43 -8.74 9.29 6.41
CA VAL A 43 -7.85 8.16 6.74
C VAL A 43 -6.45 8.62 7.16
N SER A 44 -5.89 7.98 8.17
CA SER A 44 -4.55 8.30 8.69
C SER A 44 -3.44 7.45 8.06
N LYS A 45 -3.75 6.26 7.58
CA LYS A 45 -2.84 5.24 7.03
C LYS A 45 -3.42 4.68 5.73
N GLY A 46 -2.68 3.85 5.02
CA GLY A 46 -3.14 3.14 3.82
C GLY A 46 -2.64 3.75 2.51
N PRO A 47 -3.02 4.96 2.13
CA PRO A 47 -2.55 5.60 0.91
C PRO A 47 -1.02 5.79 0.88
N ALA A 48 -0.41 5.58 -0.29
CA ALA A 48 1.05 5.66 -0.45
C ALA A 48 1.64 7.02 -0.02
N TYR A 49 0.93 8.11 -0.23
CA TYR A 49 1.41 9.44 0.17
C TYR A 49 1.52 9.63 1.70
N LYS A 50 0.83 8.81 2.48
CA LYS A 50 0.85 8.89 3.96
C LYS A 50 2.16 8.37 4.56
N ILE A 51 2.92 7.53 3.84
CA ILE A 51 4.19 6.98 4.33
C ILE A 51 5.42 7.76 3.83
N VAL A 52 5.24 8.75 2.96
CA VAL A 52 6.34 9.47 2.28
C VAL A 52 7.30 10.12 3.27
N ASP A 53 6.79 10.74 4.34
CA ASP A 53 7.64 11.43 5.32
C ASP A 53 8.54 10.44 6.08
N TYR A 54 8.03 9.26 6.41
CA TYR A 54 8.84 8.18 6.97
C TYR A 54 9.89 7.68 5.97
N MET A 55 9.50 7.39 4.73
CA MET A 55 10.39 6.85 3.70
C MET A 55 11.51 7.82 3.27
N LYS A 56 11.39 9.11 3.58
CA LYS A 56 12.42 10.13 3.33
C LYS A 56 13.45 10.27 4.44
N LEU A 57 13.26 9.59 5.55
CA LEU A 57 14.21 9.64 6.65
C LEU A 57 15.58 9.07 6.24
N PRO A 58 16.68 9.50 6.90
CA PRO A 58 17.99 8.88 6.72
C PRO A 58 17.94 7.36 6.96
N LYS A 59 18.75 6.61 6.23
CA LYS A 59 18.73 5.12 6.29
C LYS A 59 19.03 4.56 7.68
N ASP A 60 19.78 5.27 8.50
CA ASP A 60 20.08 4.91 9.88
C ASP A 60 18.90 5.11 10.86
N GLN A 61 17.81 5.71 10.40
CA GLN A 61 16.56 5.87 11.14
C GLN A 61 15.43 4.98 10.62
N LEU A 62 15.73 4.15 9.62
CA LEU A 62 14.75 3.24 9.00
C LEU A 62 15.10 1.81 9.36
N GLU A 63 14.07 1.03 9.70
CA GLU A 63 14.20 -0.41 9.88
C GLU A 63 13.26 -1.17 8.94
N PRO A 64 13.63 -2.39 8.53
CA PRO A 64 12.71 -3.30 7.86
C PRO A 64 11.45 -3.55 8.71
N ILE A 65 10.31 -3.79 8.08
CA ILE A 65 9.08 -4.22 8.77
C ILE A 65 9.33 -5.50 9.59
N MET A 66 10.22 -6.36 9.10
CA MET A 66 10.60 -7.62 9.75
C MET A 66 11.51 -7.47 10.97
N THR A 67 11.81 -6.24 11.39
CA THR A 67 12.58 -5.98 12.60
C THR A 67 11.85 -6.53 13.83
N ASN A 68 12.60 -7.19 14.70
CA ASN A 68 12.05 -7.67 15.97
C ASN A 68 11.49 -6.51 16.80
N SER A 69 10.36 -6.71 17.43
CA SER A 69 9.59 -5.68 18.15
C SER A 69 10.39 -4.90 19.18
N GLU A 70 11.32 -5.57 19.87
CA GLU A 70 12.17 -4.94 20.89
C GLU A 70 13.22 -3.97 20.29
N ASN A 71 13.47 -4.04 19.00
CA ASN A 71 14.52 -3.27 18.32
C ASN A 71 13.96 -2.16 17.40
N ILE A 72 12.64 -1.99 17.35
CA ILE A 72 12.02 -0.96 16.50
C ILE A 72 12.22 0.41 17.14
N ILE A 73 12.83 1.35 16.41
CA ILE A 73 13.06 2.73 16.84
C ILE A 73 11.81 3.59 16.57
N LEU A 74 11.30 3.52 15.33
CA LEU A 74 10.10 4.27 14.93
C LEU A 74 8.89 3.34 14.85
N PHE A 75 8.35 2.99 16.00
CA PHE A 75 7.33 1.96 16.17
C PHE A 75 6.07 2.21 15.32
N GLY A 76 5.48 3.41 15.40
CA GLY A 76 4.27 3.74 14.65
C GLY A 76 4.39 3.53 13.14
N PRO A 77 5.35 4.17 12.46
CA PRO A 77 5.56 3.96 11.03
C PRO A 77 5.91 2.52 10.65
N ASN A 78 6.75 1.85 11.43
CA ASN A 78 7.21 0.50 11.13
C ASN A 78 6.12 -0.56 11.32
N ALA A 79 5.45 -0.56 12.48
CA ALA A 79 4.47 -1.59 12.85
C ALA A 79 3.10 -1.37 12.18
N TYR A 80 2.68 -0.11 12.00
CA TYR A 80 1.34 0.26 11.51
C TYR A 80 1.34 0.75 10.06
N SER A 81 2.03 1.88 9.79
CA SER A 81 1.81 2.61 8.54
C SER A 81 2.43 1.94 7.33
N LYS A 82 3.68 1.49 7.42
CA LYS A 82 4.40 0.87 6.29
C LYS A 82 3.77 -0.46 5.87
N PRO A 83 3.43 -1.40 6.78
CA PRO A 83 2.72 -2.61 6.39
C PRO A 83 1.33 -2.32 5.80
N THR A 84 0.55 -1.41 6.40
CA THR A 84 -0.77 -1.01 5.87
C THR A 84 -0.65 -0.48 4.44
N THR A 85 0.32 0.40 4.19
CA THR A 85 0.56 0.93 2.84
C THR A 85 0.99 -0.18 1.87
N GLY A 86 1.85 -1.10 2.30
CA GLY A 86 2.28 -2.23 1.48
C GLY A 86 1.11 -3.13 1.06
N LEU A 87 0.25 -3.47 2.01
CA LEU A 87 -0.95 -4.27 1.72
C LEU A 87 -1.93 -3.54 0.80
N ASN A 88 -2.06 -2.22 0.96
CA ASN A 88 -2.89 -1.41 0.07
C ASN A 88 -2.33 -1.36 -1.36
N ILE A 89 -1.01 -1.25 -1.51
CA ILE A 89 -0.35 -1.32 -2.83
C ILE A 89 -0.57 -2.69 -3.48
N LEU A 90 -0.42 -3.78 -2.72
CA LEU A 90 -0.72 -5.13 -3.22
C LEU A 90 -2.15 -5.23 -3.72
N ARG A 91 -3.11 -4.78 -2.91
CA ARG A 91 -4.53 -4.84 -3.23
C ARG A 91 -4.93 -3.98 -4.42
N GLU A 92 -4.46 -2.74 -4.46
CA GLU A 92 -4.93 -1.77 -5.45
C GLU A 92 -4.13 -1.79 -6.75
N THR A 93 -2.87 -2.22 -6.72
CA THR A 93 -1.95 -2.01 -7.86
C THR A 93 -1.36 -3.32 -8.39
N ILE A 94 -0.93 -4.24 -7.53
CA ILE A 94 -0.17 -5.42 -7.93
C ILE A 94 -1.10 -6.59 -8.24
N MET A 95 -1.83 -7.09 -7.26
CA MET A 95 -2.70 -8.27 -7.37
C MET A 95 -4.09 -7.92 -7.92
N GLY A 96 -4.57 -6.69 -7.67
CA GLY A 96 -5.97 -6.32 -7.84
C GLY A 96 -6.87 -6.80 -6.70
N ARG A 97 -8.01 -6.12 -6.53
CA ARG A 97 -8.90 -6.30 -5.36
C ARG A 97 -9.43 -7.73 -5.23
N GLU A 98 -9.90 -8.32 -6.31
CA GLU A 98 -10.53 -9.65 -6.25
C GLU A 98 -9.53 -10.72 -5.79
N THR A 99 -8.33 -10.73 -6.39
CA THR A 99 -7.28 -11.70 -6.08
C THR A 99 -6.75 -11.49 -4.66
N PHE A 100 -6.46 -10.25 -4.29
CA PHE A 100 -5.97 -9.93 -2.95
C PHE A 100 -7.01 -10.30 -1.88
N ASP A 101 -8.26 -9.87 -2.04
CA ASP A 101 -9.31 -10.09 -1.06
C ASP A 101 -9.61 -11.60 -0.89
N TYR A 102 -9.51 -12.38 -1.97
CA TYR A 102 -9.60 -13.83 -1.92
C TYR A 102 -8.43 -14.42 -1.11
N ALA A 103 -7.19 -14.06 -1.45
CA ALA A 103 -6.00 -14.58 -0.78
C ALA A 103 -5.96 -14.18 0.71
N PHE A 104 -6.36 -12.97 1.05
CA PHE A 104 -6.39 -12.50 2.43
C PHE A 104 -7.47 -13.22 3.27
N LYS A 105 -8.64 -13.50 2.68
CA LYS A 105 -9.67 -14.34 3.32
C LYS A 105 -9.20 -15.78 3.49
N GLU A 106 -8.46 -16.30 2.52
CA GLU A 106 -7.87 -17.64 2.61
C GLU A 106 -6.82 -17.73 3.72
N TYR A 107 -6.00 -16.67 3.89
CA TYR A 107 -5.10 -16.55 5.03
C TYR A 107 -5.88 -16.60 6.36
N ALA A 108 -6.91 -15.79 6.51
CA ALA A 108 -7.73 -15.78 7.71
C ALA A 108 -8.36 -17.17 7.98
N ARG A 109 -8.88 -17.84 6.95
CA ARG A 109 -9.49 -19.17 7.06
C ARG A 109 -8.48 -20.26 7.44
N ARG A 110 -7.30 -20.27 6.84
CA ARG A 110 -6.26 -21.31 7.09
C ARG A 110 -5.65 -21.18 8.48
N TRP A 111 -5.51 -19.95 8.96
CA TRP A 111 -4.75 -19.66 10.16
C TRP A 111 -5.61 -19.29 11.39
N ALA A 112 -6.94 -19.31 11.25
CA ALA A 112 -7.84 -19.16 12.40
C ALA A 112 -7.51 -20.17 13.51
N PHE A 113 -7.32 -19.66 14.73
CA PHE A 113 -6.96 -20.41 15.93
C PHE A 113 -5.59 -21.11 15.85
N LYS A 114 -4.68 -20.56 15.07
CA LYS A 114 -3.31 -21.02 14.91
C LYS A 114 -2.33 -19.85 15.08
N HIS A 115 -1.03 -20.15 15.01
CA HIS A 115 0.06 -19.23 15.26
C HIS A 115 0.93 -19.05 13.99
N PRO A 116 0.47 -18.29 12.99
CA PRO A 116 1.23 -18.09 11.76
C PRO A 116 2.46 -17.21 11.99
N THR A 117 3.50 -17.50 11.22
CA THR A 117 4.68 -16.66 11.05
C THR A 117 4.53 -15.77 9.81
N PRO A 118 5.41 -14.76 9.61
CA PRO A 118 5.45 -14.00 8.36
C PRO A 118 5.55 -14.87 7.12
N ALA A 119 6.36 -15.93 7.17
CA ALA A 119 6.50 -16.87 6.05
C ALA A 119 5.19 -17.58 5.71
N ASP A 120 4.37 -17.88 6.71
CA ASP A 120 3.06 -18.49 6.50
C ASP A 120 2.07 -17.52 5.85
N PHE A 121 2.15 -16.23 6.22
CA PHE A 121 1.38 -15.18 5.57
C PHE A 121 1.80 -15.04 4.10
N PHE A 122 3.07 -14.86 3.81
CA PHE A 122 3.58 -14.66 2.45
C PHE A 122 3.22 -15.85 1.55
N ARG A 123 3.52 -17.07 1.98
CA ARG A 123 3.18 -18.29 1.23
C ARG A 123 1.68 -18.44 1.00
N THR A 124 0.86 -18.10 2.00
CA THR A 124 -0.60 -18.22 1.82
C THR A 124 -1.11 -17.23 0.79
N MET A 125 -0.58 -16.00 0.79
CA MET A 125 -0.95 -15.00 -0.21
C MET A 125 -0.56 -15.46 -1.62
N GLU A 126 0.65 -16.01 -1.80
CA GLU A 126 1.13 -16.53 -3.09
C GLU A 126 0.38 -17.78 -3.53
N ASP A 127 0.22 -18.77 -2.65
CA ASP A 127 -0.53 -19.99 -2.95
C ASP A 127 -1.96 -19.70 -3.41
N ALA A 128 -2.64 -18.77 -2.73
CA ALA A 128 -4.03 -18.47 -3.02
C ALA A 128 -4.21 -17.60 -4.26
N SER A 129 -3.24 -16.75 -4.58
CA SER A 129 -3.28 -15.87 -5.75
C SER A 129 -2.67 -16.50 -7.00
N ALA A 130 -1.82 -17.52 -6.83
CA ALA A 130 -0.96 -18.08 -7.88
C ALA A 130 0.01 -17.03 -8.47
N GLU A 131 0.39 -16.01 -7.71
CA GLU A 131 1.33 -14.97 -8.10
C GLU A 131 2.64 -15.11 -7.31
N ASP A 132 3.76 -14.88 -8.00
CA ASP A 132 5.08 -14.79 -7.36
C ASP A 132 5.28 -13.36 -6.82
N LEU A 133 5.26 -13.23 -5.50
CA LEU A 133 5.39 -11.97 -4.79
C LEU A 133 6.72 -11.86 -4.01
N ASP A 134 7.64 -12.80 -4.16
CA ASP A 134 8.93 -12.82 -3.47
C ASP A 134 9.69 -11.48 -3.60
N TRP A 135 9.67 -10.89 -4.78
CA TRP A 135 10.29 -9.59 -5.06
C TRP A 135 9.66 -8.47 -4.21
N PHE A 136 8.35 -8.50 -4.00
CA PHE A 136 7.62 -7.51 -3.21
C PHE A 136 7.91 -7.68 -1.72
N TRP A 137 7.80 -8.92 -1.20
CA TRP A 137 8.09 -9.21 0.20
C TRP A 137 9.51 -8.80 0.55
N ARG A 138 10.47 -9.18 -0.30
CA ARG A 138 11.88 -8.84 -0.11
C ARG A 138 12.11 -7.33 -0.07
N GLY A 139 11.56 -6.59 -1.01
CA GLY A 139 11.75 -5.15 -1.11
C GLY A 139 11.01 -4.38 -0.02
N TRP A 140 9.75 -4.73 0.24
CA TRP A 140 8.91 -3.96 1.14
C TRP A 140 9.08 -4.32 2.61
N PHE A 141 9.18 -5.62 2.94
CA PHE A 141 9.21 -6.11 4.32
C PHE A 141 10.61 -6.32 4.87
N TYR A 142 11.56 -6.76 4.04
CA TYR A 142 12.91 -7.12 4.49
C TYR A 142 13.96 -6.04 4.25
N SER A 143 13.64 -4.97 3.51
CA SER A 143 14.58 -3.89 3.24
C SER A 143 14.02 -2.52 3.60
N THR A 144 14.93 -1.53 3.62
CA THR A 144 14.61 -0.10 3.81
C THR A 144 14.83 0.71 2.54
N ASP A 145 15.00 0.05 1.41
CA ASP A 145 15.25 0.72 0.14
C ASP A 145 13.97 1.40 -0.36
N ALA A 146 14.13 2.64 -0.80
CA ALA A 146 13.07 3.40 -1.43
C ALA A 146 13.15 3.23 -2.96
N CYS A 147 11.99 3.19 -3.60
CA CYS A 147 11.92 3.29 -5.06
C CYS A 147 12.05 4.76 -5.46
N ASP A 148 13.07 5.07 -6.26
CA ASP A 148 13.29 6.41 -6.83
C ASP A 148 13.27 6.30 -8.35
N ILE A 149 12.25 6.91 -8.96
CA ILE A 149 12.06 6.90 -10.42
C ILE A 149 12.14 8.33 -10.93
N SER A 150 13.04 8.57 -11.88
CA SER A 150 13.14 9.83 -12.59
C SER A 150 12.82 9.67 -14.07
N LEU A 151 12.22 10.71 -14.65
CA LEU A 151 12.01 10.81 -16.08
C LEU A 151 12.98 11.87 -16.64
N ASP A 152 14.13 11.42 -17.13
CA ASP A 152 15.19 12.32 -17.57
C ASP A 152 14.89 12.97 -18.93
N THR A 153 14.28 12.22 -19.84
CA THR A 153 14.02 12.72 -21.20
C THR A 153 12.81 12.02 -21.82
N VAL A 154 11.96 12.81 -22.47
CA VAL A 154 10.92 12.29 -23.38
C VAL A 154 11.26 12.76 -24.79
N LYS A 155 11.38 11.81 -25.73
CA LYS A 155 11.56 12.09 -27.16
C LYS A 155 10.40 11.48 -27.93
N TRP A 156 9.82 12.23 -28.81
CA TRP A 156 8.87 11.73 -29.78
C TRP A 156 9.40 11.98 -31.21
N SER A 157 9.12 11.10 -32.12
CA SER A 157 9.49 11.24 -33.50
C SER A 157 8.37 10.76 -34.41
N VAL A 158 8.18 11.48 -35.48
CA VAL A 158 7.27 11.07 -36.56
C VAL A 158 8.08 10.28 -37.59
N LEU A 159 7.64 9.06 -37.84
CA LEU A 159 8.22 8.25 -38.91
C LEU A 159 7.78 8.84 -40.26
N ASN A 160 8.75 9.40 -41.00
CA ASN A 160 8.51 9.82 -42.39
C ASN A 160 8.99 8.69 -43.29
N THR A 161 8.08 8.11 -44.05
CA THR A 161 8.37 7.04 -45.00
C THR A 161 8.89 7.53 -46.34
N GLU A 162 8.82 8.83 -46.59
CA GLU A 162 9.42 9.42 -47.78
C GLU A 162 10.86 9.85 -47.48
N ALA A 163 11.82 9.40 -48.27
CA ALA A 163 13.22 9.69 -48.13
C ALA A 163 13.47 11.18 -48.39
N ALA A 164 13.45 12.00 -47.33
CA ALA A 164 13.79 13.40 -47.35
C ALA A 164 15.11 13.65 -46.60
N ALA A 165 15.90 14.56 -47.13
CA ALA A 165 17.21 14.96 -46.63
C ALA A 165 17.21 15.19 -45.08
N ALA A 166 18.28 14.70 -44.44
CA ALA A 166 18.43 14.73 -42.99
C ALA A 166 18.24 16.15 -42.43
N PRO A 167 17.29 16.36 -41.52
CA PRO A 167 17.13 17.63 -40.83
C PRO A 167 18.29 17.87 -39.86
N LYS A 168 18.89 19.06 -39.91
CA LYS A 168 19.86 19.50 -38.91
C LYS A 168 19.20 19.50 -37.54
N ALA A 169 19.71 18.69 -36.63
CA ALA A 169 19.26 18.63 -35.26
C ALA A 169 19.58 19.95 -34.54
N THR A 170 18.59 20.81 -34.35
CA THR A 170 18.64 21.89 -33.38
C THR A 170 18.24 21.37 -32.03
N SER A 171 19.22 21.01 -31.22
CA SER A 171 19.03 20.66 -29.81
C SER A 171 18.71 21.94 -29.03
N THR A 172 17.44 22.24 -28.84
CA THR A 172 17.00 23.19 -27.82
C THR A 172 16.73 22.43 -26.53
N THR A 173 17.72 22.33 -25.67
CA THR A 173 17.56 21.91 -24.29
C THR A 173 16.73 22.97 -23.55
N ARG A 174 15.42 22.82 -23.57
CA ARG A 174 14.55 23.57 -22.68
C ARG A 174 14.72 22.97 -21.29
N LYS A 175 15.38 23.70 -20.36
CA LYS A 175 15.35 23.35 -18.93
C LYS A 175 13.89 23.40 -18.50
N VAL A 176 13.25 22.23 -18.37
CA VAL A 176 11.94 22.13 -17.75
C VAL A 176 12.17 22.45 -16.27
N PRO A 177 11.46 23.43 -15.69
CA PRO A 177 11.52 23.63 -14.25
C PRO A 177 11.15 22.32 -13.57
N VAL A 178 11.96 21.88 -12.61
CA VAL A 178 11.61 20.73 -11.76
C VAL A 178 10.28 21.07 -11.10
N ALA A 179 9.21 20.45 -11.56
CA ALA A 179 7.90 20.61 -10.95
C ALA A 179 8.02 20.17 -9.48
N LYS A 180 7.65 21.05 -8.55
CA LYS A 180 7.49 20.65 -7.16
C LYS A 180 6.55 19.44 -7.14
N PRO A 181 6.86 18.38 -6.40
CA PRO A 181 5.98 17.21 -6.33
C PRO A 181 4.60 17.68 -5.90
N ILE A 182 3.61 17.46 -6.75
CA ILE A 182 2.20 17.74 -6.45
C ILE A 182 1.72 16.59 -5.57
N LEU A 183 2.15 16.59 -4.30
CA LEU A 183 1.87 15.52 -3.34
C LEU A 183 0.47 15.61 -2.71
N ASN A 184 -0.29 16.69 -2.94
CA ASN A 184 -1.40 17.02 -2.05
C ASN A 184 -2.80 17.08 -2.69
N ASN A 185 -3.00 16.72 -3.96
CA ASN A 185 -4.31 16.87 -4.60
C ASN A 185 -4.82 15.68 -5.41
N PHE A 186 -4.22 14.49 -5.25
CA PHE A 186 -4.78 13.31 -5.88
C PHE A 186 -5.64 12.55 -4.88
N ASP A 187 -6.91 12.36 -5.21
CA ASP A 187 -7.73 11.37 -4.54
C ASP A 187 -6.99 10.02 -4.61
N ASP A 188 -6.92 9.34 -3.49
CA ASP A 188 -6.39 7.99 -3.43
C ASP A 188 -7.12 7.08 -4.42
N ILE A 189 -6.38 6.18 -5.05
CA ILE A 189 -6.94 5.23 -6.03
C ILE A 189 -8.05 4.38 -5.45
N SER A 190 -7.97 4.01 -4.18
CA SER A 190 -9.03 3.32 -3.44
C SER A 190 -10.31 4.14 -3.42
N LYS A 191 -10.24 5.42 -3.06
CA LYS A 191 -11.40 6.31 -3.00
C LYS A 191 -12.03 6.51 -4.38
N ILE A 192 -11.22 6.64 -5.43
CA ILE A 192 -11.70 6.76 -6.81
C ILE A 192 -12.47 5.50 -7.21
N ARG A 193 -11.92 4.33 -6.93
CA ARG A 193 -12.55 3.05 -7.24
C ARG A 193 -13.81 2.82 -6.44
N ASN A 194 -13.80 3.14 -5.15
CA ASN A 194 -14.99 3.01 -4.28
C ASN A 194 -16.16 3.87 -4.78
N ARG A 195 -15.89 5.08 -5.27
CA ARG A 195 -16.94 5.94 -5.87
C ARG A 195 -17.50 5.38 -7.17
N SER A 196 -16.68 4.72 -7.96
CA SER A 196 -17.07 4.21 -9.28
C SER A 196 -17.73 2.83 -9.22
N ASP A 197 -17.51 2.07 -8.16
CA ASP A 197 -18.08 0.74 -7.98
C ASP A 197 -19.52 0.79 -7.44
N LYS A 198 -20.48 0.47 -8.32
CA LYS A 198 -21.91 0.46 -7.98
C LYS A 198 -22.31 -0.59 -6.93
N LYS A 199 -21.43 -1.53 -6.62
CA LYS A 199 -21.66 -2.55 -5.58
C LYS A 199 -21.34 -2.04 -4.19
N ILE A 200 -20.60 -0.95 -4.08
CA ILE A 200 -20.23 -0.34 -2.79
C ILE A 200 -21.31 0.64 -2.39
N THR A 201 -21.82 0.47 -1.18
CA THR A 201 -22.70 1.43 -0.50
C THR A 201 -21.99 1.85 0.78
N PHE A 202 -21.73 3.15 0.93
CA PHE A 202 -21.11 3.67 2.14
C PHE A 202 -22.10 3.62 3.31
N ALA A 203 -21.58 3.36 4.52
CA ALA A 203 -22.43 3.26 5.71
C ALA A 203 -23.24 4.55 5.94
N THR A 204 -22.62 5.72 5.78
CA THR A 204 -23.29 7.03 5.90
C THR A 204 -24.32 7.31 4.81
N ASP A 205 -24.25 6.62 3.68
CA ASP A 205 -25.28 6.70 2.62
C ASP A 205 -26.44 5.74 2.88
N ALA A 206 -26.15 4.58 3.46
CA ALA A 206 -27.17 3.61 3.84
C ALA A 206 -28.00 4.08 5.05
N ASP A 207 -27.36 4.74 6.02
CA ASP A 207 -27.99 5.28 7.21
C ASP A 207 -27.54 6.73 7.46
N LYS A 208 -28.45 7.67 7.21
CA LYS A 208 -28.17 9.10 7.35
C LYS A 208 -27.96 9.56 8.79
N SER A 209 -28.40 8.79 9.78
CA SER A 209 -28.15 9.11 11.20
C SER A 209 -26.66 8.99 11.59
N LEU A 210 -25.89 8.25 10.78
CA LEU A 210 -24.45 8.09 10.99
C LEU A 210 -23.63 9.30 10.54
N GLN A 211 -24.22 10.25 9.81
CA GLN A 211 -23.50 11.44 9.33
C GLN A 211 -23.16 12.44 10.44
N ASP A 212 -23.80 12.33 11.60
CA ASP A 212 -23.59 13.23 12.73
C ASP A 212 -22.41 12.79 13.64
N PHE A 213 -21.66 11.75 13.25
CA PHE A 213 -20.51 11.21 14.01
C PHE A 213 -19.15 11.81 13.61
N TYR A 214 -19.12 12.94 12.91
CA TYR A 214 -17.89 13.64 12.52
C TYR A 214 -17.72 14.93 13.31
#